data_1860efcf8b02784065cd38823b11fa28
#
_entry.id   1860efcf8b02784065cd38823b11fa28
#
_cell.length_a   1.000
_cell.length_b   1.000
_cell.length_c   1.000
_cell.angle_alpha   90.00
_cell.angle_beta   90.00
_cell.angle_gamma   90.00
#
_symmetry.space_group_name_H-M   'P 1'
#
loop_
_entity.id
_entity.type
_entity.pdbx_description
1 polymer ?
#
loop_
_entity_poly.entity_id
_entity_poly.type
_entity_poly.pdbx_seq_one_letter_code
_entity_poly.pdbx_strand_id
1 'polypeptide(L)'
;MTQSVSRRSLLALGAGLGASTLLGGSALAKAPKLGTQPAYFYRFNLGNSEVTVVSDGQLPLGPPKGTFIGVPDDEVKKMLSDNFLSPDNVVLEQNSPIVNMGDKMVLFDTGMGTSKAFGPTTGRQQKSMAEAGIKPGDIDAVVLSHAHIDHIGGIVGADDKPLFPNAQYYIAQSDFDYWTDEGKLGSPLKDFVVHARKNLLPVRDRLVFFKDGQEFLPGVQAMAAPGHTVGHTIFMVTSDGKSFAFLGDLTHHPILLLEKPRMQFSYDTDPKQAADTRVRLLDTIAANKIPVMSYHFAWPGFGHIAKTSEGFHYYPEAMNLQL
;
A
#
# COMPACT_ATOMS: atom_id res chain seq x y z
N MET A 1 -1.94 -53.86 7.99
CA MET A 1 -0.70 -53.82 7.22
C MET A 1 -0.94 -52.90 6.02
N THR A 2 -0.60 -51.66 6.17
CA THR A 2 -0.74 -50.65 5.11
C THR A 2 0.63 -50.51 4.41
N GLN A 3 0.71 -50.97 3.15
CA GLN A 3 1.90 -50.80 2.33
C GLN A 3 1.94 -49.35 1.79
N SER A 4 2.99 -48.64 2.12
CA SER A 4 3.29 -47.31 1.55
C SER A 4 3.81 -47.44 0.11
N VAL A 5 3.11 -46.91 -0.84
CA VAL A 5 3.57 -46.84 -2.26
C VAL A 5 4.55 -45.67 -2.39
N SER A 6 5.79 -45.96 -2.74
CA SER A 6 6.85 -44.99 -2.92
C SER A 6 6.67 -44.23 -4.26
N ARG A 7 7.00 -42.93 -4.28
CA ARG A 7 6.94 -42.06 -5.47
C ARG A 7 7.79 -42.55 -6.67
N ARG A 8 8.65 -43.52 -6.48
CA ARG A 8 9.50 -44.11 -7.54
C ARG A 8 8.78 -45.18 -8.37
N SER A 9 7.67 -45.74 -7.87
CA SER A 9 6.93 -46.83 -8.55
C SER A 9 5.94 -46.33 -9.62
N LEU A 10 5.70 -45.04 -9.74
CA LEU A 10 4.79 -44.45 -10.73
C LEU A 10 5.43 -44.07 -12.07
N LEU A 11 6.74 -44.24 -12.22
CA LEU A 11 7.47 -43.87 -13.44
C LEU A 11 7.88 -45.07 -14.34
N ALA A 12 7.45 -46.29 -14.00
CA ALA A 12 7.88 -47.51 -14.69
C ALA A 12 6.83 -48.19 -15.57
N LEU A 13 5.69 -47.58 -15.85
CA LEU A 13 4.66 -48.14 -16.72
C LEU A 13 4.39 -47.22 -17.92
N GLY A 14 5.26 -47.20 -18.90
CA GLY A 14 5.09 -46.39 -20.09
C GLY A 14 6.14 -46.56 -21.17
N ALA A 15 6.76 -47.73 -21.25
CA ALA A 15 7.71 -48.03 -22.33
C ALA A 15 7.25 -49.31 -23.09
N GLY A 16 6.54 -49.14 -24.16
CA GLY A 16 6.21 -50.25 -25.05
C GLY A 16 5.37 -49.86 -26.26
N LEU A 17 6.01 -49.86 -27.43
CA LEU A 17 5.46 -49.95 -28.80
C LEU A 17 4.97 -48.64 -29.47
N GLY A 18 5.76 -48.26 -30.50
CA GLY A 18 5.37 -47.31 -31.52
C GLY A 18 6.56 -46.67 -32.24
N ALA A 19 7.45 -47.48 -32.89
CA ALA A 19 8.43 -46.94 -33.81
C ALA A 19 7.69 -46.50 -35.11
N SER A 20 7.34 -45.23 -35.17
CA SER A 20 6.97 -44.53 -36.40
C SER A 20 8.04 -43.48 -36.65
N THR A 21 8.91 -43.74 -37.62
CA THR A 21 9.86 -42.77 -38.15
C THR A 21 9.13 -41.67 -38.88
N LEU A 22 8.79 -40.60 -38.16
CA LEU A 22 8.47 -39.32 -38.77
C LEU A 22 9.67 -38.40 -38.55
N LEU A 23 10.44 -38.21 -39.64
CA LEU A 23 11.37 -37.11 -39.81
C LEU A 23 10.56 -35.78 -39.77
N GLY A 24 10.17 -35.42 -38.59
CA GLY A 24 9.59 -34.11 -38.31
C GLY A 24 10.62 -33.30 -37.58
N GLY A 25 11.19 -32.28 -38.23
CA GLY A 25 12.04 -31.30 -37.56
C GLY A 25 11.32 -30.80 -36.33
N SER A 26 11.99 -30.93 -35.17
CA SER A 26 11.51 -30.37 -33.89
C SER A 26 11.42 -28.85 -34.06
N ALA A 27 10.26 -28.36 -34.45
CA ALA A 27 9.93 -26.96 -34.28
C ALA A 27 9.89 -26.72 -32.76
N LEU A 28 11.04 -26.33 -32.19
CA LEU A 28 11.09 -25.77 -30.84
C LEU A 28 10.25 -24.49 -30.89
N ALA A 29 8.97 -24.62 -30.61
CA ALA A 29 8.10 -23.47 -30.37
C ALA A 29 8.62 -22.76 -29.14
N LYS A 30 9.49 -21.76 -29.34
CA LYS A 30 9.86 -20.82 -28.30
C LYS A 30 8.64 -19.94 -28.04
N ALA A 31 7.92 -20.24 -26.97
CA ALA A 31 6.91 -19.29 -26.49
C ALA A 31 7.63 -17.97 -26.12
N PRO A 32 7.33 -16.86 -26.77
CA PRO A 32 7.99 -15.59 -26.45
C PRO A 32 7.63 -15.17 -25.02
N LYS A 33 8.61 -14.63 -24.28
CA LYS A 33 8.34 -14.01 -23.00
C LYS A 33 7.50 -12.76 -23.26
N LEU A 34 6.40 -12.57 -22.51
CA LEU A 34 5.54 -11.40 -22.65
C LEU A 34 6.28 -10.10 -22.25
N GLY A 35 7.24 -10.18 -21.30
CA GLY A 35 8.10 -9.06 -20.93
C GLY A 35 7.39 -7.90 -20.21
N THR A 36 6.11 -8.06 -19.89
CA THR A 36 5.30 -7.05 -19.22
C THR A 36 4.53 -7.66 -18.06
N GLN A 37 4.32 -6.86 -17.02
CA GLN A 37 3.41 -7.21 -15.94
C GLN A 37 2.02 -6.62 -16.21
N PRO A 38 0.92 -7.33 -15.87
CA PRO A 38 -0.43 -6.79 -15.92
C PRO A 38 -0.57 -5.60 -14.96
N ALA A 39 -1.66 -4.88 -15.06
CA ALA A 39 -2.11 -3.98 -14.01
C ALA A 39 -2.65 -4.80 -12.83
N TYR A 40 -2.47 -4.29 -11.62
CA TYR A 40 -2.91 -4.98 -10.41
C TYR A 40 -4.11 -4.26 -9.83
N PHE A 41 -5.24 -4.96 -9.77
CA PHE A 41 -6.40 -4.60 -8.96
C PHE A 41 -7.03 -5.85 -8.34
N TYR A 42 -7.65 -5.68 -7.18
CA TYR A 42 -8.34 -6.74 -6.46
C TYR A 42 -9.60 -6.18 -5.84
N ARG A 43 -10.72 -6.93 -5.90
CA ARG A 43 -12.01 -6.53 -5.33
C ARG A 43 -12.46 -7.45 -4.23
N PHE A 44 -13.14 -6.86 -3.25
CA PHE A 44 -13.86 -7.58 -2.20
C PHE A 44 -15.02 -6.74 -1.66
N ASN A 45 -15.98 -7.38 -1.01
CA ASN A 45 -17.10 -6.70 -0.39
C ASN A 45 -16.81 -6.34 1.06
N LEU A 46 -17.16 -5.12 1.45
CA LEU A 46 -17.22 -4.64 2.82
C LEU A 46 -18.68 -4.28 3.16
N GLY A 47 -19.41 -5.23 3.77
CA GLY A 47 -20.86 -5.04 3.97
C GLY A 47 -21.58 -4.79 2.65
N ASN A 48 -22.22 -3.65 2.49
CA ASN A 48 -22.91 -3.24 1.26
C ASN A 48 -22.02 -2.42 0.29
N SER A 49 -20.77 -2.19 0.64
CA SER A 49 -19.79 -1.46 -0.20
C SER A 49 -18.87 -2.43 -0.92
N GLU A 50 -18.40 -2.04 -2.12
CA GLU A 50 -17.36 -2.73 -2.87
C GLU A 50 -16.04 -1.99 -2.71
N VAL A 51 -14.98 -2.71 -2.33
CA VAL A 51 -13.61 -2.18 -2.24
C VAL A 51 -12.80 -2.69 -3.42
N THR A 52 -12.22 -1.79 -4.19
CA THR A 52 -11.25 -2.10 -5.24
C THR A 52 -9.88 -1.58 -4.80
N VAL A 53 -8.95 -2.47 -4.51
CA VAL A 53 -7.55 -2.08 -4.29
C VAL A 53 -6.88 -1.95 -5.64
N VAL A 54 -6.16 -0.85 -5.86
CA VAL A 54 -5.34 -0.63 -7.07
C VAL A 54 -3.89 -0.39 -6.67
N SER A 55 -2.95 -0.97 -7.44
CA SER A 55 -1.52 -0.79 -7.18
C SER A 55 -0.98 0.41 -7.95
N ASP A 56 -0.19 1.27 -7.26
CA ASP A 56 0.66 2.28 -7.90
C ASP A 56 2.04 1.72 -8.29
N GLY A 57 2.32 0.47 -7.92
CA GLY A 57 3.57 -0.23 -8.18
C GLY A 57 4.45 -0.35 -6.95
N GLN A 58 5.76 -0.55 -7.20
CA GLN A 58 6.73 -0.81 -6.16
C GLN A 58 7.66 0.37 -5.94
N LEU A 59 7.96 0.64 -4.68
CA LEU A 59 8.84 1.70 -4.19
C LEU A 59 10.10 1.06 -3.61
N PRO A 60 11.21 0.96 -4.38
CA PRO A 60 12.47 0.42 -3.89
C PRO A 60 13.18 1.44 -3.00
N LEU A 61 13.41 1.08 -1.74
CA LEU A 61 14.16 1.89 -0.77
C LEU A 61 15.67 1.61 -0.80
N GLY A 62 16.08 0.51 -1.42
CA GLY A 62 17.47 0.04 -1.37
C GLY A 62 17.83 -0.64 -0.04
N PRO A 63 19.11 -0.56 0.39
CA PRO A 63 19.56 -1.20 1.62
C PRO A 63 18.83 -0.68 2.86
N PRO A 64 18.49 -1.56 3.83
CA PRO A 64 17.76 -1.15 5.04
C PRO A 64 18.57 -0.24 5.96
N LYS A 65 19.91 -0.28 5.84
CA LYS A 65 20.83 0.52 6.68
C LYS A 65 20.57 2.01 6.55
N GLY A 66 20.38 2.67 7.68
CA GLY A 66 20.07 4.10 7.73
C GLY A 66 18.62 4.45 7.44
N THR A 67 17.83 3.51 6.90
CA THR A 67 16.40 3.66 6.68
C THR A 67 15.59 3.12 7.87
N PHE A 68 15.95 1.94 8.37
CA PHE A 68 15.37 1.33 9.57
C PHE A 68 16.37 1.46 10.73
N ILE A 69 16.00 2.20 11.79
CA ILE A 69 16.91 2.70 12.81
C ILE A 69 16.49 2.16 14.19
N GLY A 70 17.48 1.97 15.08
CA GLY A 70 17.23 1.53 16.46
C GLY A 70 17.36 0.04 16.70
N VAL A 71 17.68 -0.72 15.64
CA VAL A 71 18.04 -2.16 15.67
C VAL A 71 19.35 -2.33 14.90
N PRO A 72 20.29 -3.21 15.34
CA PRO A 72 21.53 -3.48 14.62
C PRO A 72 21.30 -3.94 13.18
N ASP A 73 22.15 -3.49 12.24
CA ASP A 73 22.01 -3.78 10.81
C ASP A 73 21.98 -5.28 10.49
N ASP A 74 22.78 -6.07 11.21
CA ASP A 74 22.84 -7.54 11.05
C ASP A 74 21.54 -8.22 11.54
N GLU A 75 20.93 -7.72 12.60
CA GLU A 75 19.60 -8.17 13.05
C GLU A 75 18.52 -7.82 12.01
N VAL A 76 18.53 -6.59 11.48
CA VAL A 76 17.58 -6.19 10.42
C VAL A 76 17.74 -7.09 9.17
N LYS A 77 18.96 -7.33 8.72
CA LYS A 77 19.24 -8.24 7.59
C LYS A 77 18.81 -9.66 7.88
N LYS A 78 19.02 -10.13 9.12
CA LYS A 78 18.56 -11.46 9.54
C LYS A 78 17.03 -11.55 9.51
N MET A 79 16.32 -10.56 10.05
CA MET A 79 14.85 -10.52 10.02
C MET A 79 14.31 -10.61 8.60
N LEU A 80 14.93 -9.89 7.65
CA LEU A 80 14.55 -9.95 6.23
C LEU A 80 14.81 -11.34 5.65
N SER A 81 16.02 -11.88 5.85
CA SER A 81 16.44 -13.19 5.30
C SER A 81 15.62 -14.36 5.86
N ASP A 82 15.30 -14.35 7.15
CA ASP A 82 14.47 -15.37 7.80
C ASP A 82 13.03 -15.38 7.24
N ASN A 83 12.58 -14.26 6.67
CA ASN A 83 11.29 -14.09 6.01
C ASN A 83 11.39 -14.16 4.46
N PHE A 84 12.48 -14.68 3.90
CA PHE A 84 12.71 -14.85 2.46
C PHE A 84 12.71 -13.54 1.67
N LEU A 85 13.03 -12.41 2.33
CA LEU A 85 13.16 -11.10 1.73
C LEU A 85 14.63 -10.76 1.48
N SER A 86 14.88 -9.85 0.53
CA SER A 86 16.24 -9.38 0.24
C SER A 86 16.83 -8.61 1.43
N PRO A 87 17.97 -9.00 1.98
CA PRO A 87 18.61 -8.27 3.08
C PRO A 87 19.30 -6.96 2.63
N ASP A 88 19.45 -6.76 1.32
CA ASP A 88 20.17 -5.62 0.76
C ASP A 88 19.30 -4.69 -0.08
N ASN A 89 18.00 -5.00 -0.23
CA ASN A 89 17.07 -4.17 -0.98
C ASN A 89 15.66 -4.33 -0.44
N VAL A 90 15.21 -3.37 0.36
CA VAL A 90 13.82 -3.28 0.82
C VAL A 90 12.97 -2.68 -0.28
N VAL A 91 11.88 -3.34 -0.59
CA VAL A 91 10.89 -2.87 -1.57
C VAL A 91 9.54 -2.81 -0.88
N LEU A 92 8.88 -1.66 -0.99
CA LEU A 92 7.51 -1.46 -0.51
C LEU A 92 6.53 -1.53 -1.69
N GLU A 93 5.33 -2.01 -1.44
CA GLU A 93 4.21 -1.87 -2.39
C GLU A 93 3.51 -0.51 -2.16
N GLN A 94 2.59 -0.16 -3.06
CA GLN A 94 1.74 1.03 -2.93
C GLN A 94 0.31 0.63 -3.30
N ASN A 95 -0.52 0.41 -2.29
CA ASN A 95 -1.86 -0.18 -2.39
C ASN A 95 -2.92 0.86 -2.02
N SER A 96 -3.62 1.43 -3.00
CA SER A 96 -4.67 2.42 -2.78
C SER A 96 -6.04 1.76 -2.86
N PRO A 97 -6.84 1.74 -1.78
CA PRO A 97 -8.21 1.28 -1.86
C PRO A 97 -9.13 2.37 -2.44
N ILE A 98 -10.06 1.94 -3.27
CA ILE A 98 -11.20 2.71 -3.77
C ILE A 98 -12.45 2.04 -3.23
N VAL A 99 -13.26 2.77 -2.49
CA VAL A 99 -14.48 2.25 -1.87
C VAL A 99 -15.69 2.84 -2.57
N ASN A 100 -16.47 1.99 -3.21
CA ASN A 100 -17.78 2.32 -3.73
C ASN A 100 -18.82 2.15 -2.62
N MET A 101 -19.32 3.26 -2.09
CA MET A 101 -20.31 3.31 -1.01
C MET A 101 -21.75 3.37 -1.50
N GLY A 102 -21.96 3.16 -2.81
CA GLY A 102 -23.27 3.21 -3.47
C GLY A 102 -23.56 4.59 -4.07
N ASP A 103 -23.50 5.64 -3.29
CA ASP A 103 -23.71 7.03 -3.73
C ASP A 103 -22.43 7.83 -3.97
N LYS A 104 -21.28 7.30 -3.51
CA LYS A 104 -19.96 7.92 -3.64
C LYS A 104 -18.85 6.90 -3.89
N MET A 105 -17.91 7.27 -4.74
CA MET A 105 -16.66 6.55 -4.93
C MET A 105 -15.52 7.31 -4.25
N VAL A 106 -14.91 6.68 -3.24
CA VAL A 106 -13.90 7.28 -2.36
C VAL A 106 -12.55 6.62 -2.62
N LEU A 107 -11.57 7.38 -3.08
CA LEU A 107 -10.18 6.95 -3.27
C LEU A 107 -9.34 7.34 -2.06
N PHE A 108 -8.58 6.41 -1.51
CA PHE A 108 -7.59 6.68 -0.45
C PHE A 108 -6.19 6.72 -1.05
N ASP A 109 -5.53 7.87 -0.93
CA ASP A 109 -4.22 8.21 -1.50
C ASP A 109 -4.13 8.07 -3.02
N THR A 110 -3.25 8.83 -3.65
CA THR A 110 -3.23 9.00 -5.11
C THR A 110 -1.96 8.48 -5.79
N GLY A 111 -1.08 7.79 -5.06
CA GLY A 111 0.18 7.29 -5.60
C GLY A 111 1.19 8.38 -5.96
N MET A 112 2.25 7.96 -6.65
CA MET A 112 3.36 8.82 -7.10
C MET A 112 3.00 9.72 -8.29
N GLY A 113 1.91 9.42 -8.99
CA GLY A 113 1.54 10.13 -10.22
C GLY A 113 2.64 10.08 -11.27
N THR A 114 3.08 11.25 -11.73
CA THR A 114 4.13 11.37 -12.75
C THR A 114 5.56 11.35 -12.17
N SER A 115 5.72 11.39 -10.85
CA SER A 115 7.03 11.40 -10.21
C SER A 115 7.75 10.07 -10.40
N LYS A 116 9.06 10.14 -10.62
CA LYS A 116 9.97 8.99 -10.69
C LYS A 116 11.08 9.07 -9.64
N ALA A 117 10.85 9.80 -8.55
CA ALA A 117 11.82 9.96 -7.47
C ALA A 117 12.30 8.62 -6.89
N PHE A 118 11.42 7.60 -6.86
CA PHE A 118 11.72 6.23 -6.42
C PHE A 118 11.83 5.22 -7.58
N GLY A 119 12.14 5.69 -8.79
CA GLY A 119 12.41 4.83 -9.94
C GLY A 119 11.20 4.57 -10.85
N PRO A 120 11.35 3.69 -11.85
CA PRO A 120 10.38 3.50 -12.92
C PRO A 120 9.20 2.60 -12.54
N THR A 121 9.26 1.91 -11.42
CA THR A 121 8.28 0.90 -11.00
C THR A 121 7.04 1.50 -10.34
N THR A 122 7.04 2.80 -10.03
CA THR A 122 5.95 3.58 -9.42
C THR A 122 5.12 4.34 -10.45
N GLY A 123 4.02 4.98 -10.02
CA GLY A 123 3.15 5.83 -10.84
C GLY A 123 2.28 5.01 -11.79
N ARG A 124 1.73 3.88 -11.33
CA ARG A 124 0.90 2.95 -12.10
C ARG A 124 -0.57 3.00 -11.72
N GLN A 125 -0.96 3.77 -10.70
CA GLN A 125 -2.31 3.80 -10.15
C GLN A 125 -3.37 4.08 -11.24
N GLN A 126 -3.15 5.09 -12.12
CA GLN A 126 -4.10 5.41 -13.18
C GLN A 126 -4.30 4.26 -14.17
N LYS A 127 -3.23 3.52 -14.47
CA LYS A 127 -3.32 2.32 -15.31
C LYS A 127 -4.10 1.21 -14.59
N SER A 128 -3.84 1.00 -13.31
CA SER A 128 -4.53 -0.01 -12.50
C SER A 128 -6.02 0.32 -12.34
N MET A 129 -6.36 1.60 -12.15
CA MET A 129 -7.75 2.09 -12.15
C MET A 129 -8.45 1.82 -13.47
N ALA A 130 -7.81 2.16 -14.60
CA ALA A 130 -8.40 1.96 -15.93
C ALA A 130 -8.68 0.48 -16.22
N GLU A 131 -7.77 -0.41 -15.88
CA GLU A 131 -7.95 -1.87 -16.01
C GLU A 131 -9.02 -2.41 -15.05
N ALA A 132 -9.20 -1.77 -13.90
CA ALA A 132 -10.31 -2.05 -12.99
C ALA A 132 -11.65 -1.50 -13.47
N GLY A 133 -11.69 -0.74 -14.59
CA GLY A 133 -12.88 -0.10 -15.13
C GLY A 133 -13.28 1.20 -14.43
N ILE A 134 -12.39 1.78 -13.61
CA ILE A 134 -12.63 3.02 -12.86
C ILE A 134 -11.92 4.18 -13.56
N LYS A 135 -12.65 5.26 -13.84
CA LYS A 135 -12.09 6.47 -14.43
C LYS A 135 -11.84 7.54 -13.36
N PRO A 136 -10.89 8.45 -13.56
CA PRO A 136 -10.69 9.57 -12.62
C PRO A 136 -11.93 10.42 -12.37
N GLY A 137 -12.81 10.56 -13.39
CA GLY A 137 -14.06 11.30 -13.26
C GLY A 137 -15.15 10.58 -12.44
N ASP A 138 -14.96 9.30 -12.11
CA ASP A 138 -15.88 8.53 -11.28
C ASP A 138 -15.61 8.74 -9.77
N ILE A 139 -14.46 9.35 -9.41
CA ILE A 139 -14.07 9.58 -8.03
C ILE A 139 -14.74 10.85 -7.49
N ASP A 140 -15.55 10.71 -6.45
CA ASP A 140 -16.26 11.81 -5.77
C ASP A 140 -15.47 12.38 -4.60
N ALA A 141 -14.63 11.56 -3.97
CA ALA A 141 -13.80 11.95 -2.84
C ALA A 141 -12.40 11.35 -2.92
N VAL A 142 -11.38 12.16 -2.64
CA VAL A 142 -9.99 11.72 -2.44
C VAL A 142 -9.64 11.99 -0.98
N VAL A 143 -9.34 10.93 -0.24
CA VAL A 143 -8.99 10.97 1.18
C VAL A 143 -7.49 10.73 1.30
N LEU A 144 -6.77 11.69 1.87
CA LEU A 144 -5.31 11.67 1.97
C LEU A 144 -4.87 11.34 3.40
N SER A 145 -4.09 10.29 3.55
CA SER A 145 -3.54 9.89 4.84
C SER A 145 -2.52 10.91 5.35
N HIS A 146 -1.72 11.46 4.44
CA HIS A 146 -0.72 12.50 4.70
C HIS A 146 -0.18 13.08 3.37
N ALA A 147 0.76 14.03 3.43
CA ALA A 147 1.21 14.78 2.27
C ALA A 147 2.59 14.37 1.73
N HIS A 148 3.02 13.11 1.89
CA HIS A 148 4.20 12.62 1.16
C HIS A 148 3.87 12.32 -0.30
N ILE A 149 4.91 12.40 -1.15
CA ILE A 149 4.77 12.38 -2.61
C ILE A 149 4.10 11.12 -3.14
N ASP A 150 4.32 9.99 -2.54
CA ASP A 150 3.74 8.72 -2.95
C ASP A 150 2.26 8.53 -2.53
N HIS A 151 1.72 9.48 -1.74
CA HIS A 151 0.31 9.53 -1.36
C HIS A 151 -0.46 10.64 -2.07
N ILE A 152 0.22 11.74 -2.43
CA ILE A 152 -0.43 12.89 -3.07
C ILE A 152 0.02 13.14 -4.51
N GLY A 153 1.04 12.41 -5.01
CA GLY A 153 1.68 12.67 -6.30
C GLY A 153 0.77 12.55 -7.51
N GLY A 154 -0.32 11.79 -7.39
CA GLY A 154 -1.32 11.62 -8.44
C GLY A 154 -2.49 12.60 -8.39
N ILE A 155 -2.46 13.63 -7.54
CA ILE A 155 -3.50 14.66 -7.52
C ILE A 155 -3.47 15.49 -8.81
N VAL A 156 -2.25 15.83 -9.27
CA VAL A 156 -2.04 16.65 -10.46
C VAL A 156 -1.35 15.83 -11.56
N GLY A 157 -1.91 15.90 -12.76
CA GLY A 157 -1.42 15.20 -13.93
C GLY A 157 -0.17 15.84 -14.57
N ALA A 158 0.25 15.27 -15.69
CA ALA A 158 1.39 15.77 -16.47
C ALA A 158 1.14 17.13 -17.14
N ASP A 159 -0.12 17.51 -17.29
CA ASP A 159 -0.57 18.80 -17.82
C ASP A 159 -0.81 19.86 -16.74
N ASP A 160 -0.33 19.60 -15.51
CA ASP A 160 -0.49 20.41 -14.32
C ASP A 160 -1.95 20.68 -13.92
N LYS A 161 -2.88 19.80 -14.34
CA LYS A 161 -4.29 19.87 -13.95
C LYS A 161 -4.66 18.78 -12.97
N PRO A 162 -5.64 19.02 -12.06
CA PRO A 162 -6.18 17.99 -11.19
C PRO A 162 -6.71 16.79 -11.96
N LEU A 163 -6.24 15.59 -11.61
CA LEU A 163 -6.63 14.34 -12.28
C LEU A 163 -8.05 13.91 -11.93
N PHE A 164 -8.55 14.23 -10.74
CA PHE A 164 -9.89 13.87 -10.28
C PHE A 164 -10.81 15.08 -10.35
N PRO A 165 -11.45 15.36 -11.50
CA PRO A 165 -12.13 16.63 -11.76
C PRO A 165 -13.37 16.84 -10.88
N ASN A 166 -14.02 15.76 -10.47
CA ASN A 166 -15.25 15.79 -9.68
C ASN A 166 -15.01 15.65 -8.18
N ALA A 167 -13.78 15.30 -7.76
CA ALA A 167 -13.49 14.95 -6.39
C ALA A 167 -13.40 16.18 -5.46
N GLN A 168 -13.94 16.04 -4.26
CA GLN A 168 -13.56 16.78 -3.08
C GLN A 168 -12.35 16.09 -2.42
N TYR A 169 -11.42 16.86 -1.88
CA TYR A 169 -10.20 16.31 -1.26
C TYR A 169 -10.25 16.50 0.25
N TYR A 170 -9.78 15.50 0.99
CA TYR A 170 -9.82 15.47 2.45
C TYR A 170 -8.43 15.20 3.00
N ILE A 171 -7.96 16.04 3.93
CA ILE A 171 -6.64 15.91 4.57
C ILE A 171 -6.68 16.54 5.97
N ALA A 172 -5.77 16.13 6.86
CA ALA A 172 -5.57 16.84 8.13
C ALA A 172 -4.99 18.25 7.88
N GLN A 173 -5.56 19.27 8.49
CA GLN A 173 -5.10 20.66 8.31
C GLN A 173 -3.64 20.82 8.70
N SER A 174 -3.20 20.17 9.79
CA SER A 174 -1.80 20.23 10.25
C SER A 174 -0.80 19.71 9.20
N ASP A 175 -1.18 18.69 8.43
CA ASP A 175 -0.33 18.15 7.37
C ASP A 175 -0.28 19.09 6.16
N PHE A 176 -1.43 19.60 5.74
CA PHE A 176 -1.50 20.60 4.69
C PHE A 176 -0.65 21.83 5.02
N ASP A 177 -0.84 22.42 6.21
CA ASP A 177 -0.13 23.63 6.62
C ASP A 177 1.39 23.38 6.70
N TYR A 178 1.81 22.23 7.28
CA TYR A 178 3.22 21.91 7.44
C TYR A 178 3.95 21.72 6.11
N TRP A 179 3.35 20.96 5.16
CA TRP A 179 4.01 20.59 3.90
C TRP A 179 3.82 21.62 2.79
N THR A 180 2.90 22.59 2.95
CA THR A 180 2.77 23.71 1.99
C THR A 180 3.46 25.00 2.44
N ASP A 181 4.08 25.02 3.64
CA ASP A 181 4.79 26.16 4.20
C ASP A 181 6.01 26.57 3.37
N GLU A 182 5.96 27.77 2.76
CA GLU A 182 7.06 28.32 1.97
C GLU A 182 8.34 28.52 2.78
N GLY A 183 8.25 28.76 4.08
CA GLY A 183 9.40 28.91 4.97
C GLY A 183 10.31 27.67 4.97
N LYS A 184 9.81 26.52 4.56
CA LYS A 184 10.57 25.27 4.50
C LYS A 184 11.29 25.02 3.17
N LEU A 185 11.07 25.86 2.15
CA LEU A 185 11.74 25.74 0.84
C LEU A 185 13.27 25.93 0.90
N GLY A 186 13.79 26.54 1.96
CA GLY A 186 15.22 26.66 2.26
C GLY A 186 15.80 25.56 3.14
N SER A 187 15.01 24.57 3.54
CA SER A 187 15.38 23.49 4.48
C SER A 187 15.69 22.18 3.75
N PRO A 188 16.21 21.14 4.45
CA PRO A 188 16.34 19.79 3.91
C PRO A 188 15.02 19.16 3.46
N LEU A 189 13.86 19.71 3.86
CA LEU A 189 12.53 19.26 3.46
C LEU A 189 12.05 19.84 2.12
N LYS A 190 12.89 20.65 1.45
CA LYS A 190 12.54 21.38 0.22
C LYS A 190 11.80 20.52 -0.80
N ASP A 191 12.32 19.35 -1.11
CA ASP A 191 11.75 18.51 -2.17
C ASP A 191 10.35 18.00 -1.82
N PHE A 192 10.12 17.61 -0.55
CA PHE A 192 8.80 17.25 -0.06
C PHE A 192 7.82 18.43 -0.15
N VAL A 193 8.25 19.63 0.28
CA VAL A 193 7.45 20.85 0.22
C VAL A 193 7.09 21.23 -1.22
N VAL A 194 8.05 21.14 -2.15
CA VAL A 194 7.80 21.41 -3.58
C VAL A 194 6.74 20.45 -4.12
N HIS A 195 6.85 19.17 -3.82
CA HIS A 195 5.87 18.18 -4.25
C HIS A 195 4.49 18.39 -3.62
N ALA A 196 4.44 18.68 -2.32
CA ALA A 196 3.19 18.97 -1.63
C ALA A 196 2.49 20.21 -2.21
N ARG A 197 3.22 21.28 -2.41
CA ARG A 197 2.69 22.52 -3.01
C ARG A 197 2.19 22.29 -4.44
N LYS A 198 2.95 21.54 -5.26
CA LYS A 198 2.55 21.20 -6.64
C LYS A 198 1.20 20.48 -6.67
N ASN A 199 0.95 19.57 -5.75
CA ASN A 199 -0.22 18.71 -5.77
C ASN A 199 -1.41 19.29 -4.97
N LEU A 200 -1.17 19.90 -3.82
CA LEU A 200 -2.25 20.34 -2.92
C LEU A 200 -2.76 21.75 -3.24
N LEU A 201 -1.91 22.69 -3.67
CA LEU A 201 -2.35 24.06 -3.93
C LEU A 201 -3.34 24.19 -5.11
N PRO A 202 -3.19 23.45 -6.22
CA PRO A 202 -4.17 23.49 -7.31
C PRO A 202 -5.57 23.03 -6.94
N VAL A 203 -5.72 22.25 -5.85
CA VAL A 203 -7.01 21.74 -5.37
C VAL A 203 -7.47 22.39 -4.07
N ARG A 204 -6.79 23.48 -3.64
CA ARG A 204 -7.04 24.12 -2.35
C ARG A 204 -8.51 24.49 -2.11
N ASP A 205 -9.19 24.99 -3.13
CA ASP A 205 -10.60 25.41 -3.01
C ASP A 205 -11.57 24.22 -2.88
N ARG A 206 -11.07 22.99 -3.08
CA ARG A 206 -11.81 21.74 -2.91
C ARG A 206 -11.30 20.90 -1.73
N LEU A 207 -10.42 21.46 -0.89
CA LEU A 207 -9.96 20.80 0.32
C LEU A 207 -10.97 20.96 1.46
N VAL A 208 -11.19 19.87 2.16
CA VAL A 208 -11.93 19.79 3.42
C VAL A 208 -10.97 19.25 4.48
N PHE A 209 -10.87 19.95 5.59
CA PHE A 209 -10.05 19.52 6.72
C PHE A 209 -10.92 18.78 7.73
N PHE A 210 -10.55 17.55 8.04
CA PHE A 210 -11.15 16.74 9.08
C PHE A 210 -10.40 16.86 10.41
N LYS A 211 -11.05 16.43 11.49
CA LYS A 211 -10.50 16.38 12.85
C LYS A 211 -10.37 14.94 13.30
N ASP A 212 -9.49 14.71 14.28
CA ASP A 212 -9.38 13.41 14.96
C ASP A 212 -10.74 12.96 15.52
N GLY A 213 -11.05 11.67 15.32
CA GLY A 213 -12.31 11.06 15.73
C GLY A 213 -13.53 11.43 14.88
N GLN A 214 -13.39 12.35 13.92
CA GLN A 214 -14.52 12.78 13.09
C GLN A 214 -14.86 11.74 12.02
N GLU A 215 -16.13 11.36 11.94
CA GLU A 215 -16.70 10.78 10.73
C GLU A 215 -17.01 11.92 9.76
N PHE A 216 -16.17 12.11 8.75
CA PHE A 216 -16.24 13.26 7.83
C PHE A 216 -16.88 12.92 6.48
N LEU A 217 -16.98 11.64 6.17
CA LEU A 217 -17.81 11.05 5.13
C LEU A 217 -18.59 9.90 5.76
N PRO A 218 -19.81 9.59 5.31
CA PRO A 218 -20.55 8.44 5.82
C PRO A 218 -19.70 7.17 5.77
N GLY A 219 -19.49 6.53 6.91
CA GLY A 219 -18.67 5.34 7.04
C GLY A 219 -17.15 5.55 6.99
N VAL A 220 -16.64 6.80 6.97
CA VAL A 220 -15.20 7.09 7.02
C VAL A 220 -14.87 7.98 8.21
N GLN A 221 -14.18 7.40 9.19
CA GLN A 221 -13.77 8.11 10.41
C GLN A 221 -12.24 8.29 10.43
N ALA A 222 -11.81 9.52 10.71
CA ALA A 222 -10.40 9.85 10.89
C ALA A 222 -9.90 9.44 12.27
N MET A 223 -8.68 8.88 12.34
CA MET A 223 -7.98 8.58 13.58
C MET A 223 -6.54 9.13 13.47
N ALA A 224 -6.25 10.19 14.23
CA ALA A 224 -4.93 10.82 14.18
C ALA A 224 -3.82 9.85 14.58
N ALA A 225 -2.81 9.79 13.71
CA ALA A 225 -1.64 8.91 13.86
C ALA A 225 -0.32 9.67 13.65
N PRO A 226 -0.08 10.81 14.36
CA PRO A 226 1.06 11.68 14.10
C PRO A 226 2.39 11.00 14.39
N GLY A 227 3.45 11.49 13.74
CA GLY A 227 4.84 11.07 13.90
C GLY A 227 5.49 10.79 12.56
N HIS A 228 4.88 9.96 11.70
CA HIS A 228 5.35 9.79 10.32
C HIS A 228 5.29 11.15 9.60
N THR A 229 4.15 11.78 9.58
CA THR A 229 4.03 13.22 9.40
C THR A 229 3.31 13.86 10.58
N VAL A 230 3.30 15.19 10.63
CA VAL A 230 2.67 15.92 11.74
C VAL A 230 1.15 15.73 11.80
N GLY A 231 0.53 15.46 10.64
CA GLY A 231 -0.91 15.25 10.51
C GLY A 231 -1.27 13.87 9.95
N HIS A 232 -0.35 12.91 9.92
CA HIS A 232 -0.65 11.57 9.45
C HIS A 232 -1.88 11.00 10.14
N THR A 233 -2.76 10.39 9.35
CA THR A 233 -4.08 9.91 9.80
C THR A 233 -4.34 8.54 9.21
N ILE A 234 -4.84 7.61 10.00
CA ILE A 234 -5.43 6.35 9.56
C ILE A 234 -6.95 6.49 9.50
N PHE A 235 -7.62 5.63 8.74
CA PHE A 235 -9.07 5.75 8.57
C PHE A 235 -9.78 4.45 8.89
N MET A 236 -10.81 4.52 9.74
CA MET A 236 -11.78 3.44 9.87
C MET A 236 -12.80 3.57 8.76
N VAL A 237 -12.91 2.53 7.94
CA VAL A 237 -13.89 2.45 6.85
C VAL A 237 -14.93 1.41 7.24
N THR A 238 -16.20 1.83 7.30
CA THR A 238 -17.30 1.00 7.80
C THR A 238 -18.46 0.98 6.82
N SER A 239 -19.00 -0.20 6.55
CA SER A 239 -20.23 -0.39 5.78
C SER A 239 -21.01 -1.57 6.34
N ASP A 240 -22.29 -1.36 6.66
CA ASP A 240 -23.21 -2.38 7.17
C ASP A 240 -22.59 -3.23 8.32
N GLY A 241 -22.01 -2.53 9.31
CA GLY A 241 -21.44 -3.15 10.51
C GLY A 241 -20.13 -3.90 10.32
N LYS A 242 -19.56 -3.90 9.10
CA LYS A 242 -18.21 -4.41 8.83
C LYS A 242 -17.24 -3.26 8.63
N SER A 243 -16.01 -3.43 9.09
CA SER A 243 -15.01 -2.36 9.05
C SER A 243 -13.63 -2.89 8.69
N PHE A 244 -12.78 -2.04 8.15
CA PHE A 244 -11.32 -2.19 8.15
C PHE A 244 -10.65 -0.86 8.50
N ALA A 245 -9.40 -0.92 8.95
CA ALA A 245 -8.56 0.24 9.13
C ALA A 245 -7.61 0.41 7.94
N PHE A 246 -7.70 1.54 7.21
CA PHE A 246 -6.67 1.94 6.26
C PHE A 246 -5.52 2.59 7.01
N LEU A 247 -4.34 1.99 6.96
CA LEU A 247 -3.22 2.34 7.84
C LEU A 247 -2.34 3.48 7.33
N GLY A 248 -2.46 3.85 6.03
CA GLY A 248 -1.46 4.75 5.43
C GLY A 248 -0.05 4.28 5.80
N ASP A 249 0.73 5.17 6.40
CA ASP A 249 2.12 4.98 6.81
C ASP A 249 2.32 4.80 8.33
N LEU A 250 1.29 4.31 9.02
CA LEU A 250 1.45 3.88 10.41
C LEU A 250 2.56 2.83 10.56
N THR A 251 2.69 1.96 9.53
CA THR A 251 3.73 0.94 9.45
C THR A 251 4.03 0.61 7.98
N HIS A 252 5.30 0.71 7.58
CA HIS A 252 5.71 0.55 6.19
C HIS A 252 6.09 -0.88 5.82
N HIS A 253 6.47 -1.71 6.79
CA HIS A 253 7.02 -3.03 6.50
C HIS A 253 6.44 -4.09 7.45
N PRO A 254 5.84 -5.19 6.91
CA PRO A 254 5.11 -6.17 7.71
C PRO A 254 6.00 -6.99 8.67
N ILE A 255 7.31 -7.04 8.42
CA ILE A 255 8.26 -7.73 9.30
C ILE A 255 8.96 -6.70 10.21
N LEU A 256 9.70 -5.74 9.64
CA LEU A 256 10.59 -4.87 10.41
C LEU A 256 9.80 -4.01 11.41
N LEU A 257 8.76 -3.32 10.96
CA LEU A 257 8.01 -2.36 11.79
C LEU A 257 6.81 -2.97 12.52
N LEU A 258 6.48 -4.24 12.26
CA LEU A 258 5.51 -4.98 13.08
C LEU A 258 6.18 -5.80 14.17
N GLU A 259 7.21 -6.59 13.85
CA GLU A 259 7.87 -7.43 14.84
C GLU A 259 8.71 -6.61 15.83
N LYS A 260 9.28 -5.47 15.37
CA LYS A 260 9.99 -4.48 16.20
C LYS A 260 9.29 -3.11 16.07
N PRO A 261 8.10 -2.93 16.66
CA PRO A 261 7.26 -1.76 16.40
C PRO A 261 7.83 -0.44 16.95
N ARG A 262 8.88 -0.51 17.77
CA ARG A 262 9.64 0.66 18.22
C ARG A 262 10.83 1.01 17.34
N MET A 263 11.11 0.21 16.30
CA MET A 263 12.08 0.56 15.27
C MET A 263 11.62 1.85 14.59
N GLN A 264 12.56 2.77 14.38
CA GLN A 264 12.32 4.07 13.76
C GLN A 264 12.54 3.98 12.24
N PHE A 265 11.89 4.86 11.52
CA PHE A 265 11.98 4.96 10.06
C PHE A 265 12.50 6.34 9.67
N SER A 266 13.51 6.40 8.81
CA SER A 266 14.22 7.66 8.50
C SER A 266 13.37 8.71 7.78
N TYR A 267 12.25 8.31 7.19
CA TYR A 267 11.29 9.22 6.57
C TYR A 267 10.24 9.76 7.54
N ASP A 268 10.27 9.34 8.82
CA ASP A 268 9.38 9.90 9.85
C ASP A 268 9.81 11.32 10.21
N THR A 269 8.87 12.24 10.28
CA THR A 269 9.10 13.64 10.73
C THR A 269 9.49 13.68 12.21
N ASP A 270 8.86 12.83 13.03
CA ASP A 270 9.23 12.54 14.43
C ASP A 270 9.26 11.01 14.62
N PRO A 271 10.43 10.37 14.45
CA PRO A 271 10.54 8.91 14.52
C PRO A 271 10.14 8.31 15.87
N LYS A 272 10.37 9.06 16.97
CA LYS A 272 9.96 8.60 18.30
C LYS A 272 8.44 8.62 18.45
N GLN A 273 7.81 9.74 18.08
CA GLN A 273 6.36 9.85 18.09
C GLN A 273 5.71 8.82 17.17
N ALA A 274 6.26 8.60 15.97
CA ALA A 274 5.79 7.58 15.02
C ALA A 274 5.79 6.18 15.65
N ALA A 275 6.89 5.79 16.32
CA ALA A 275 6.99 4.52 17.01
C ALA A 275 5.99 4.38 18.17
N ASP A 276 5.82 5.41 19.00
CA ASP A 276 4.85 5.40 20.10
C ASP A 276 3.40 5.34 19.58
N THR A 277 3.08 6.09 18.53
CA THR A 277 1.78 6.08 17.85
C THR A 277 1.49 4.72 17.24
N ARG A 278 2.48 4.13 16.55
CA ARG A 278 2.40 2.80 15.95
C ARG A 278 2.02 1.75 16.98
N VAL A 279 2.76 1.67 18.08
CA VAL A 279 2.48 0.70 19.15
C VAL A 279 1.05 0.86 19.67
N ARG A 280 0.66 2.08 20.02
CA ARG A 280 -0.67 2.37 20.58
C ARG A 280 -1.81 1.96 19.64
N LEU A 281 -1.72 2.32 18.36
CA LEU A 281 -2.78 2.04 17.39
C LEU A 281 -2.80 0.58 16.99
N LEU A 282 -1.64 -0.07 16.82
CA LEU A 282 -1.57 -1.50 16.53
C LEU A 282 -2.08 -2.34 17.71
N ASP A 283 -1.84 -1.93 18.96
CA ASP A 283 -2.43 -2.57 20.14
C ASP A 283 -3.96 -2.52 20.08
N THR A 284 -4.54 -1.37 19.73
CA THR A 284 -5.98 -1.21 19.59
C THR A 284 -6.55 -2.06 18.46
N ILE A 285 -5.91 -2.04 17.28
CA ILE A 285 -6.32 -2.82 16.09
C ILE A 285 -6.28 -4.31 16.40
N ALA A 286 -5.18 -4.82 16.97
CA ALA A 286 -5.02 -6.22 17.29
C ALA A 286 -5.99 -6.71 18.37
N ALA A 287 -6.18 -5.91 19.44
CA ALA A 287 -7.10 -6.25 20.53
C ALA A 287 -8.55 -6.37 20.06
N ASN A 288 -8.97 -5.52 19.11
CA ASN A 288 -10.32 -5.52 18.55
C ASN A 288 -10.45 -6.38 17.28
N LYS A 289 -9.37 -7.05 16.84
CA LYS A 289 -9.31 -7.89 15.63
C LYS A 289 -9.81 -7.16 14.38
N ILE A 290 -9.49 -5.88 14.26
CA ILE A 290 -9.90 -5.04 13.13
C ILE A 290 -9.07 -5.47 11.90
N PRO A 291 -9.70 -5.84 10.77
CA PRO A 291 -8.97 -6.04 9.52
C PRO A 291 -8.22 -4.77 9.12
N VAL A 292 -7.09 -4.92 8.47
CA VAL A 292 -6.27 -3.78 8.04
C VAL A 292 -6.07 -3.78 6.54
N MET A 293 -6.01 -2.58 5.98
CA MET A 293 -5.57 -2.29 4.63
C MET A 293 -4.31 -1.45 4.73
N SER A 294 -3.15 -2.04 4.43
CA SER A 294 -1.87 -1.33 4.49
C SER A 294 -1.43 -0.86 3.11
N TYR A 295 -1.02 0.40 3.04
CA TYR A 295 -0.52 0.99 1.80
C TYR A 295 0.76 0.31 1.31
N HIS A 296 1.69 -0.02 2.21
CA HIS A 296 3.03 -0.48 1.87
C HIS A 296 3.30 -1.99 2.03
N PHE A 297 2.32 -2.77 2.48
CA PHE A 297 2.52 -4.23 2.60
C PHE A 297 2.42 -4.92 1.25
N ALA A 298 2.90 -6.18 1.21
CA ALA A 298 2.78 -7.01 0.03
C ALA A 298 1.34 -7.05 -0.49
N TRP A 299 1.21 -6.99 -1.81
CA TRP A 299 -0.06 -6.97 -2.51
C TRP A 299 -1.03 -8.08 -2.07
N PRO A 300 -2.32 -7.80 -1.86
CA PRO A 300 -3.03 -6.51 -1.97
C PRO A 300 -3.00 -5.66 -0.69
N GLY A 301 -2.23 -6.00 0.32
CA GLY A 301 -2.10 -5.26 1.57
C GLY A 301 -3.25 -5.44 2.57
N PHE A 302 -4.22 -6.31 2.28
CA PHE A 302 -5.39 -6.58 3.12
C PHE A 302 -5.19 -7.81 4.00
N GLY A 303 -5.49 -7.72 5.30
CA GLY A 303 -5.31 -8.82 6.23
C GLY A 303 -5.57 -8.44 7.69
N HIS A 304 -4.94 -9.17 8.61
CA HIS A 304 -5.10 -9.00 10.05
C HIS A 304 -3.76 -8.84 10.75
N ILE A 305 -3.76 -8.13 11.87
CA ILE A 305 -2.60 -7.99 12.73
C ILE A 305 -2.93 -8.61 14.09
N ALA A 306 -2.06 -9.50 14.56
CA ALA A 306 -2.16 -10.07 15.89
C ALA A 306 -0.95 -9.68 16.75
N LYS A 307 -1.18 -9.47 18.05
CA LYS A 307 -0.12 -9.18 19.01
C LYS A 307 0.69 -10.45 19.29
N THR A 308 2.01 -10.31 19.38
CA THR A 308 2.96 -11.34 19.79
C THR A 308 3.61 -10.96 21.13
N SER A 309 4.57 -11.77 21.61
CA SER A 309 5.33 -11.45 22.85
C SER A 309 6.21 -10.20 22.71
N GLU A 310 6.71 -9.89 21.50
CA GLU A 310 7.67 -8.80 21.28
C GLU A 310 7.12 -7.65 20.44
N GLY A 311 6.09 -7.92 19.61
CA GLY A 311 5.52 -6.94 18.70
C GLY A 311 4.21 -7.43 18.12
N PHE A 312 4.12 -7.43 16.78
CA PHE A 312 2.93 -7.85 16.06
C PHE A 312 3.30 -8.73 14.86
N HIS A 313 2.34 -9.51 14.40
CA HIS A 313 2.49 -10.32 13.19
C HIS A 313 1.32 -10.06 12.25
N TYR A 314 1.61 -9.96 10.95
CA TYR A 314 0.63 -9.76 9.90
C TYR A 314 0.21 -11.10 9.29
N TYR A 315 -1.08 -11.29 9.17
CA TYR A 315 -1.71 -12.43 8.49
C TYR A 315 -2.46 -11.90 7.28
N PRO A 316 -1.95 -12.12 6.05
CA PRO A 316 -2.68 -11.71 4.85
C PRO A 316 -4.01 -12.43 4.77
N GLU A 317 -5.06 -11.72 4.34
CA GLU A 317 -6.36 -12.33 4.05
C GLU A 317 -6.28 -13.19 2.79
N ALA A 318 -7.00 -14.30 2.80
CA ALA A 318 -7.12 -15.12 1.60
C ALA A 318 -7.91 -14.36 0.53
N MET A 319 -7.41 -14.36 -0.71
CA MET A 319 -8.13 -13.74 -1.82
C MET A 319 -9.46 -14.46 -2.06
N ASN A 320 -10.55 -13.71 -2.03
CA ASN A 320 -11.86 -14.20 -2.43
C ASN A 320 -12.08 -13.88 -3.92
N LEU A 321 -12.41 -14.89 -4.72
CA LEU A 321 -12.70 -14.75 -6.15
C LEU A 321 -14.19 -14.57 -6.44
N GLN A 322 -15.04 -14.54 -5.42
CA GLN A 322 -16.48 -14.29 -5.51
C GLN A 322 -16.80 -12.92 -4.88
N LEU A 323 -17.58 -12.12 -5.61
CA LEU A 323 -18.10 -10.82 -5.15
C LEU A 323 -19.55 -10.96 -4.69
#